data_933093d633b977549b297681917b6d4d
#
_entry.id   933093d633b977549b297681917b6d4d
#
_cell.length_a   1.000
_cell.length_b   1.000
_cell.length_c   1.000
_cell.angle_alpha   90.00
_cell.angle_beta   90.00
_cell.angle_gamma   90.00
#
_symmetry.space_group_name_H-M   'P 1'
#
loop_
_entity.id
_entity.type
_entity.pdbx_description
1 polymer ?
#
loop_
_entity_poly.entity_id
_entity_poly.type
_entity_poly.pdbx_seq_one_letter_code
_entity_poly.pdbx_strand_id
1 'polypeptide(L)'
;SWYRRQRQMCIRDSCITSYSPDMVRSLPNEEQITLLSKYNLEITLAELSRCRQAVRDGKIWRLVEQRSHMHPALRDAFLWLTTNPATSHLIQQNRDAIPLDETTSSQDVTNVGRWETAWNWILDAQQTPRKGGEQWAGSDTDRRPHIITAKNLLKNRWHPSNSSISNDGSVLIFYGQSGPWRDKCDSLVAKLIKCAPDIEIMVDTPIGLVPYTLEDLNPFCHVEGPSWLWTNHLDMAKLATELEQFGLGGRGIIPIDLRSENFEVEIFAKLNDYDLMFDIDLVNNKITILDDEAFNNSMIALNRRKARDKLAVLFNTDQETANELTSSMEFVVNKHGRIKNLLSPNGDHLASFRLGDGGLSLANVGAIELFNRRRRVLPSGFTDSSIGPYSGEGLAVVVVNDDAVPFVRKGRNVFHGFVLASDPWLRPGEACFICSVNGELIGHGVSCSTSVELATMRKGVAIKTRDGINPDI
;
A
#
# COMPACT_ATOMS: atom_id res chain seq x y z
N SER A 1 -21.39 0.18 34.46
CA SER A 1 -21.47 0.38 33.03
C SER A 1 -20.16 1.00 32.51
N TRP A 2 -19.70 0.56 31.39
CA TRP A 2 -18.45 0.96 30.74
C TRP A 2 -18.36 2.48 30.47
N TYR A 3 -19.48 3.11 30.13
CA TYR A 3 -19.63 4.56 29.96
C TYR A 3 -19.30 5.38 31.23
N ARG A 4 -19.61 4.86 32.41
CA ARG A 4 -19.23 5.54 33.67
C ARG A 4 -17.74 5.46 33.95
N ARG A 5 -17.07 4.34 33.59
CA ARG A 5 -15.62 4.19 33.80
C ARG A 5 -14.81 5.07 32.82
N GLN A 6 -15.28 5.25 31.60
CA GLN A 6 -14.61 6.13 30.63
C GLN A 6 -14.69 7.60 31.03
N ARG A 7 -15.84 8.05 31.56
CA ARG A 7 -15.96 9.40 32.16
C ARG A 7 -15.07 9.56 33.36
N GLN A 8 -14.92 8.54 34.20
CA GLN A 8 -14.04 8.58 35.36
C GLN A 8 -12.54 8.62 34.98
N MET A 9 -12.14 8.00 33.90
CA MET A 9 -10.75 8.09 33.40
C MET A 9 -10.42 9.49 32.83
N CYS A 10 -11.34 10.13 32.12
CA CYS A 10 -11.15 11.51 31.65
C CYS A 10 -11.14 12.55 32.78
N ILE A 11 -11.82 12.25 33.86
CA ILE A 11 -11.87 13.12 35.04
C ILE A 11 -10.54 13.03 35.83
N ARG A 12 -9.81 11.92 35.80
CA ARG A 12 -8.61 11.71 36.61
C ARG A 12 -7.43 12.61 36.26
N ASP A 13 -7.35 13.09 35.04
CA ASP A 13 -6.21 13.85 34.52
C ASP A 13 -6.57 15.32 34.19
N SER A 14 -7.70 15.80 34.68
CA SER A 14 -8.21 17.14 34.44
C SER A 14 -8.32 17.98 35.73
N CYS A 15 -8.52 19.28 35.59
CA CYS A 15 -8.71 20.19 36.73
C CYS A 15 -9.88 19.83 37.69
N ILE A 16 -10.75 18.90 37.27
CA ILE A 16 -11.90 18.40 38.04
C ILE A 16 -11.56 17.13 38.86
N THR A 17 -10.33 16.64 38.82
CA THR A 17 -9.94 15.38 39.49
C THR A 17 -10.27 15.33 40.99
N SER A 18 -10.33 16.46 41.68
CA SER A 18 -10.67 16.56 43.07
C SER A 18 -12.17 16.67 43.37
N TYR A 19 -13.01 16.76 42.33
CA TYR A 19 -14.45 16.92 42.47
C TYR A 19 -15.21 15.65 42.07
N SER A 20 -16.14 15.21 42.91
CA SER A 20 -17.15 14.26 42.49
C SER A 20 -18.26 14.97 41.69
N PRO A 21 -19.05 14.25 40.85
CA PRO A 21 -20.18 14.84 40.14
C PRO A 21 -21.19 15.53 41.10
N ASP A 22 -21.37 15.01 42.30
CA ASP A 22 -22.29 15.57 43.31
C ASP A 22 -21.70 16.81 43.95
N MET A 23 -20.38 16.84 44.18
CA MET A 23 -19.70 18.06 44.64
C MET A 23 -19.83 19.18 43.61
N VAL A 24 -19.64 18.89 42.33
CA VAL A 24 -19.82 19.89 41.26
C VAL A 24 -21.24 20.44 41.25
N ARG A 25 -22.25 19.57 41.41
CA ARG A 25 -23.66 20.01 41.49
C ARG A 25 -23.99 20.86 42.70
N SER A 26 -23.26 20.71 43.80
CA SER A 26 -23.48 21.48 45.04
C SER A 26 -22.77 22.84 45.04
N LEU A 27 -21.92 23.13 44.05
CA LEU A 27 -21.25 24.41 43.93
C LEU A 27 -22.24 25.53 43.57
N PRO A 28 -21.94 26.78 43.99
CA PRO A 28 -22.64 27.96 43.46
C PRO A 28 -22.59 27.99 41.93
N ASN A 29 -23.66 28.47 41.29
CA ASN A 29 -23.83 28.41 39.84
C ASN A 29 -22.66 29.01 39.04
N GLU A 30 -22.09 30.14 39.50
CA GLU A 30 -20.94 30.79 38.86
C GLU A 30 -19.67 29.95 38.93
N GLU A 31 -19.42 29.32 40.08
CA GLU A 31 -18.28 28.43 40.27
C GLU A 31 -18.43 27.14 39.46
N GLN A 32 -19.65 26.61 39.40
CA GLN A 32 -19.98 25.44 38.57
C GLN A 32 -19.73 25.72 37.08
N ILE A 33 -20.23 26.86 36.56
CA ILE A 33 -20.04 27.27 35.17
C ILE A 33 -18.55 27.44 34.90
N THR A 34 -17.81 28.11 35.75
CA THR A 34 -16.37 28.34 35.58
C THR A 34 -15.60 27.03 35.55
N LEU A 35 -15.88 26.13 36.47
CA LEU A 35 -15.23 24.82 36.56
C LEU A 35 -15.53 23.93 35.36
N LEU A 36 -16.80 23.86 34.92
CA LEU A 36 -17.21 23.11 33.77
C LEU A 36 -16.65 23.69 32.45
N SER A 37 -16.59 25.01 32.34
CA SER A 37 -16.00 25.68 31.19
C SER A 37 -14.51 25.37 31.05
N LYS A 38 -13.77 25.42 32.16
CA LYS A 38 -12.36 25.06 32.22
C LYS A 38 -12.15 23.59 31.84
N TYR A 39 -12.96 22.68 32.38
CA TYR A 39 -12.94 21.27 32.05
C TYR A 39 -13.20 21.01 30.55
N ASN A 40 -14.23 21.66 30.01
CA ASN A 40 -14.55 21.53 28.58
C ASN A 40 -13.41 22.03 27.69
N LEU A 41 -12.77 23.14 28.09
CA LEU A 41 -11.60 23.66 27.38
C LEU A 41 -10.42 22.69 27.41
N GLU A 42 -10.12 22.13 28.59
CA GLU A 42 -9.03 21.11 28.70
C GLU A 42 -9.29 19.88 27.85
N ILE A 43 -10.52 19.34 27.85
CA ILE A 43 -10.90 18.20 27.00
C ILE A 43 -10.77 18.55 25.51
N THR A 44 -11.23 19.76 25.13
CA THR A 44 -11.14 20.21 23.74
C THR A 44 -9.68 20.36 23.29
N LEU A 45 -8.82 20.94 24.12
CA LEU A 45 -7.40 21.09 23.83
C LEU A 45 -6.68 19.73 23.78
N ALA A 46 -7.03 18.80 24.66
CA ALA A 46 -6.49 17.45 24.64
C ALA A 46 -6.88 16.69 23.35
N GLU A 47 -8.15 16.80 22.92
CA GLU A 47 -8.60 16.18 21.68
C GLU A 47 -7.96 16.83 20.44
N LEU A 48 -7.83 18.16 20.43
CA LEU A 48 -7.10 18.86 19.36
C LEU A 48 -5.63 18.41 19.26
N SER A 49 -4.99 18.19 20.43
CA SER A 49 -3.63 17.64 20.46
C SER A 49 -3.56 16.22 19.88
N ARG A 50 -4.54 15.36 20.18
CA ARG A 50 -4.66 14.02 19.59
C ARG A 50 -4.87 14.08 18.10
N CYS A 51 -5.74 14.96 17.60
CA CYS A 51 -5.95 15.17 16.17
C CYS A 51 -4.64 15.59 15.47
N ARG A 52 -3.94 16.58 16.03
CA ARG A 52 -2.65 17.03 15.50
C ARG A 52 -1.61 15.92 15.47
N GLN A 53 -1.56 15.10 16.52
CA GLN A 53 -0.65 13.96 16.57
C GLN A 53 -1.05 12.88 15.56
N ALA A 54 -2.36 12.60 15.43
CA ALA A 54 -2.86 11.63 14.44
C ALA A 54 -2.55 12.07 13.00
N VAL A 55 -2.62 13.37 12.69
CA VAL A 55 -2.18 13.90 11.38
C VAL A 55 -0.69 13.69 11.18
N ARG A 56 0.15 14.05 12.16
CA ARG A 56 1.62 13.85 12.09
C ARG A 56 2.01 12.38 11.90
N ASP A 57 1.26 11.48 12.53
CA ASP A 57 1.51 10.04 12.46
C ASP A 57 0.87 9.38 11.22
N GLY A 58 0.16 10.15 10.38
CA GLY A 58 -0.60 9.61 9.26
C GLY A 58 -1.75 8.68 9.70
N LYS A 59 -2.42 8.95 10.82
CA LYS A 59 -3.43 8.07 11.43
C LYS A 59 -4.78 8.76 11.70
N ILE A 60 -5.02 9.90 11.04
CA ILE A 60 -6.24 10.67 11.28
C ILE A 60 -7.52 9.89 10.98
N TRP A 61 -7.54 9.11 9.90
CA TRP A 61 -8.69 8.27 9.56
C TRP A 61 -8.97 7.20 10.59
N ARG A 62 -7.94 6.64 11.19
CA ARG A 62 -8.07 5.69 12.28
C ARG A 62 -8.70 6.35 13.52
N LEU A 63 -8.32 7.59 13.81
CA LEU A 63 -8.93 8.37 14.87
C LEU A 63 -10.39 8.69 14.54
N VAL A 64 -10.70 9.10 13.31
CA VAL A 64 -12.07 9.38 12.84
C VAL A 64 -12.93 8.12 12.91
N GLU A 65 -12.45 6.97 12.43
CA GLU A 65 -13.15 5.70 12.55
C GLU A 65 -13.44 5.35 14.02
N GLN A 66 -12.44 5.41 14.88
CA GLN A 66 -12.60 5.16 16.31
C GLN A 66 -13.65 6.08 16.96
N ARG A 67 -13.66 7.35 16.60
CA ARG A 67 -14.65 8.32 17.08
C ARG A 67 -16.04 8.07 16.52
N SER A 68 -16.13 7.59 15.29
CA SER A 68 -17.42 7.28 14.65
C SER A 68 -18.22 6.22 15.41
N HIS A 69 -17.56 5.27 16.06
CA HIS A 69 -18.22 4.26 16.89
C HIS A 69 -18.81 4.78 18.21
N MET A 70 -18.58 6.03 18.57
CA MET A 70 -19.08 6.60 19.81
C MET A 70 -20.56 7.00 19.76
N HIS A 71 -21.11 7.24 18.56
CA HIS A 71 -22.51 7.65 18.39
C HIS A 71 -23.01 7.25 17.00
N PRO A 72 -24.26 6.74 16.87
CA PRO A 72 -24.82 6.32 15.58
C PRO A 72 -24.71 7.38 14.48
N ALA A 73 -25.07 8.64 14.75
CA ALA A 73 -24.99 9.70 13.76
C ALA A 73 -23.55 10.00 13.28
N LEU A 74 -22.54 9.81 14.15
CA LEU A 74 -21.15 9.93 13.74
C LEU A 74 -20.74 8.76 12.87
N ARG A 75 -21.28 7.56 13.15
CA ARG A 75 -21.07 6.39 12.32
C ARG A 75 -21.67 6.56 10.94
N ASP A 76 -22.91 7.03 10.87
CA ASP A 76 -23.61 7.30 9.62
C ASP A 76 -22.84 8.35 8.80
N ALA A 77 -22.35 9.40 9.44
CA ALA A 77 -21.54 10.43 8.79
C ALA A 77 -20.22 9.85 8.25
N PHE A 78 -19.53 8.99 9.00
CA PHE A 78 -18.32 8.33 8.55
C PHE A 78 -18.59 7.43 7.34
N LEU A 79 -19.64 6.62 7.38
CA LEU A 79 -20.03 5.76 6.28
C LEU A 79 -20.41 6.58 5.05
N TRP A 80 -21.16 7.66 5.24
CA TRP A 80 -21.50 8.57 4.16
C TRP A 80 -20.25 9.17 3.50
N LEU A 81 -19.31 9.69 4.29
CA LEU A 81 -18.04 10.25 3.81
C LEU A 81 -17.22 9.25 2.99
N THR A 82 -17.19 7.98 3.39
CA THR A 82 -16.38 6.95 2.75
C THR A 82 -17.07 6.25 1.58
N THR A 83 -18.37 6.48 1.36
CA THR A 83 -19.15 5.74 0.35
C THR A 83 -19.95 6.60 -0.60
N ASN A 84 -20.18 7.87 -0.29
CA ASN A 84 -20.94 8.74 -1.16
C ASN A 84 -20.17 9.00 -2.46
N PRO A 85 -20.81 8.91 -3.64
CA PRO A 85 -20.18 9.24 -4.92
C PRO A 85 -19.58 10.65 -4.98
N ALA A 86 -20.19 11.62 -4.29
CA ALA A 86 -19.67 12.99 -4.23
C ALA A 86 -18.35 13.11 -3.45
N THR A 87 -18.09 12.19 -2.52
CA THR A 87 -16.87 12.16 -1.71
C THR A 87 -15.96 10.98 -2.03
N SER A 88 -16.50 9.92 -2.65
CA SER A 88 -15.75 8.70 -2.97
C SER A 88 -14.61 8.97 -3.95
N HIS A 89 -14.77 9.96 -4.86
CA HIS A 89 -13.71 10.35 -5.77
C HIS A 89 -12.47 10.85 -5.01
N LEU A 90 -12.62 11.47 -3.85
CA LEU A 90 -11.51 11.93 -3.01
C LEU A 90 -10.71 10.76 -2.43
N ILE A 91 -11.41 9.65 -2.11
CA ILE A 91 -10.81 8.43 -1.58
C ILE A 91 -10.23 7.58 -2.71
N GLN A 92 -10.94 7.53 -3.84
CA GLN A 92 -10.57 6.74 -5.02
C GLN A 92 -9.60 7.46 -5.96
N GLN A 93 -9.40 8.76 -5.77
CA GLN A 93 -8.47 9.50 -6.59
C GLN A 93 -7.09 8.87 -6.52
N ASN A 94 -6.76 8.23 -7.60
CA ASN A 94 -5.40 7.80 -7.84
C ASN A 94 -4.61 9.03 -8.24
N ARG A 95 -3.77 9.52 -7.34
CA ARG A 95 -2.90 10.66 -7.65
C ARG A 95 -1.89 10.33 -8.74
N ASP A 96 -1.59 9.05 -8.94
CA ASP A 96 -0.68 8.61 -10.00
C ASP A 96 -1.26 8.87 -11.40
N ALA A 97 -2.59 9.03 -11.51
CA ALA A 97 -3.28 9.22 -12.78
C ALA A 97 -3.70 10.67 -13.08
N ILE A 98 -3.49 11.60 -12.13
CA ILE A 98 -3.82 13.01 -12.38
C ILE A 98 -2.50 13.74 -12.60
N PRO A 99 -2.11 14.02 -13.85
CA PRO A 99 -1.35 15.19 -14.12
C PRO A 99 -2.16 16.34 -13.50
N LEU A 100 -1.57 17.12 -12.62
CA LEU A 100 -2.10 18.43 -12.33
C LEU A 100 -2.10 19.14 -13.69
N ASP A 101 -3.24 19.09 -14.37
CA ASP A 101 -3.39 19.77 -15.62
C ASP A 101 -3.21 21.25 -15.28
N GLU A 102 -2.14 21.86 -15.76
CA GLU A 102 -1.85 23.29 -15.58
C GLU A 102 -2.97 24.17 -16.15
N THR A 103 -3.94 23.53 -16.84
CA THR A 103 -5.12 24.16 -17.43
C THR A 103 -6.30 24.28 -16.47
N THR A 104 -6.28 23.69 -15.28
CA THR A 104 -7.29 24.01 -14.27
C THR A 104 -6.98 25.41 -13.75
N SER A 105 -7.59 26.39 -14.41
CA SER A 105 -7.37 27.79 -14.13
C SER A 105 -7.56 28.05 -12.63
N SER A 106 -6.67 28.83 -12.06
CA SER A 106 -6.68 29.29 -10.67
C SER A 106 -8.01 29.89 -10.18
N GLN A 107 -9.01 30.04 -11.05
CA GLN A 107 -10.34 30.56 -10.74
C GLN A 107 -11.32 29.48 -10.27
N ASP A 108 -11.17 28.22 -10.67
CA ASP A 108 -12.03 27.13 -10.20
C ASP A 108 -11.61 26.62 -8.80
N VAL A 109 -10.38 26.88 -8.39
CA VAL A 109 -9.86 26.55 -7.06
C VAL A 109 -10.49 27.40 -5.95
N THR A 110 -11.11 28.54 -6.27
CA THR A 110 -11.57 29.49 -5.26
C THR A 110 -12.92 29.16 -4.63
N ASN A 111 -13.77 28.34 -5.24
CA ASN A 111 -15.12 28.06 -4.72
C ASN A 111 -15.36 26.61 -4.25
N VAL A 112 -14.64 25.65 -4.80
CA VAL A 112 -14.67 24.25 -4.35
C VAL A 112 -13.49 23.99 -3.39
N GLY A 113 -12.53 24.88 -3.39
CA GLY A 113 -11.13 24.68 -3.14
C GLY A 113 -10.72 24.37 -1.70
N ARG A 114 -11.27 24.99 -0.67
CA ARG A 114 -10.68 24.87 0.67
C ARG A 114 -10.97 23.53 1.35
N TRP A 115 -12.17 23.01 1.20
CA TRP A 115 -12.57 21.74 1.79
C TRP A 115 -12.03 20.55 1.01
N GLU A 116 -12.04 20.60 -0.30
CA GLU A 116 -11.47 19.53 -1.15
C GLU A 116 -9.96 19.43 -0.99
N THR A 117 -9.27 20.56 -0.97
CA THR A 117 -7.81 20.56 -0.75
C THR A 117 -7.45 20.06 0.65
N ALA A 118 -8.17 20.52 1.69
CA ALA A 118 -7.97 20.05 3.05
C ALA A 118 -8.36 18.57 3.19
N TRP A 119 -9.42 18.14 2.51
CA TRP A 119 -9.88 16.76 2.52
C TRP A 119 -8.91 15.83 1.79
N ASN A 120 -8.45 16.21 0.62
CA ASN A 120 -7.41 15.49 -0.10
C ASN A 120 -6.13 15.36 0.73
N TRP A 121 -5.73 16.42 1.40
CA TRP A 121 -4.58 16.43 2.30
C TRP A 121 -4.76 15.47 3.48
N ILE A 122 -5.94 15.43 4.11
CA ILE A 122 -6.27 14.48 5.17
C ILE A 122 -6.24 13.04 4.65
N LEU A 123 -6.82 12.78 3.47
CA LEU A 123 -6.81 11.47 2.83
C LEU A 123 -5.40 10.99 2.56
N ASP A 124 -4.56 11.87 2.03
CA ASP A 124 -3.18 11.53 1.71
C ASP A 124 -2.33 11.17 2.93
N ALA A 125 -2.54 11.88 4.03
CA ALA A 125 -1.83 11.59 5.28
C ALA A 125 -2.08 10.17 5.80
N GLN A 126 -3.10 9.48 5.29
CA GLN A 126 -3.52 8.14 5.71
C GLN A 126 -3.21 7.02 4.72
N GLN A 127 -2.54 7.32 3.63
CA GLN A 127 -2.38 6.36 2.52
C GLN A 127 -1.33 5.27 2.75
N THR A 128 -0.80 5.15 3.94
CA THR A 128 0.15 4.08 4.27
C THR A 128 -0.58 2.81 4.62
N PRO A 129 -0.36 1.71 3.90
CA PRO A 129 -0.87 0.40 4.31
C PRO A 129 -0.42 0.08 5.74
N ARG A 130 -1.34 -0.48 6.53
CA ARG A 130 -1.02 -0.86 7.90
C ARG A 130 0.03 -1.96 7.92
N LYS A 131 1.05 -1.81 8.76
CA LYS A 131 1.96 -2.91 9.08
C LYS A 131 1.28 -3.85 10.08
N GLY A 132 1.11 -5.10 9.70
CA GLY A 132 0.47 -6.12 10.53
C GLY A 132 -0.95 -6.45 10.10
N GLY A 133 -1.62 -7.32 10.83
CA GLY A 133 -2.95 -7.81 10.52
C GLY A 133 -4.03 -6.72 10.51
N GLU A 134 -5.02 -6.90 9.69
CA GLU A 134 -6.21 -6.06 9.61
C GLU A 134 -7.40 -6.79 10.25
N GLN A 135 -8.01 -6.18 11.25
CA GLN A 135 -9.16 -6.78 11.90
C GLN A 135 -10.44 -6.52 11.10
N TRP A 136 -11.16 -7.60 10.82
CA TRP A 136 -12.46 -7.52 10.19
C TRP A 136 -13.51 -6.87 11.12
N ALA A 137 -14.12 -5.82 10.65
CA ALA A 137 -15.17 -5.09 11.37
C ALA A 137 -16.47 -5.02 10.55
N GLY A 138 -16.76 -6.07 9.78
CA GLY A 138 -17.90 -6.09 8.87
C GLY A 138 -17.58 -5.37 7.54
N SER A 139 -18.65 -4.99 6.83
CA SER A 139 -18.55 -4.30 5.52
C SER A 139 -17.78 -2.97 5.59
N ASP A 140 -17.55 -2.44 6.77
CA ASP A 140 -16.80 -1.19 6.96
C ASP A 140 -15.29 -1.36 6.79
N THR A 141 -14.79 -2.58 6.88
CA THR A 141 -13.37 -2.88 6.69
C THR A 141 -12.90 -2.45 5.30
N ASP A 142 -13.69 -2.75 4.27
CA ASP A 142 -13.41 -2.34 2.89
C ASP A 142 -13.39 -0.83 2.66
N ARG A 143 -13.99 -0.08 3.56
CA ARG A 143 -14.17 1.37 3.47
C ARG A 143 -13.10 2.15 4.22
N ARG A 144 -12.19 1.47 4.88
CA ARG A 144 -11.05 2.12 5.53
C ARG A 144 -10.15 2.75 4.48
N PRO A 145 -9.80 4.05 4.60
CA PRO A 145 -9.02 4.75 3.57
C PRO A 145 -7.72 4.06 3.19
N HIS A 146 -6.97 3.51 4.15
CA HIS A 146 -5.73 2.79 3.86
C HIS A 146 -5.94 1.48 3.07
N ILE A 147 -7.11 0.82 3.22
CA ILE A 147 -7.48 -0.35 2.41
C ILE A 147 -7.87 0.07 1.00
N ILE A 148 -8.72 1.11 0.88
CA ILE A 148 -9.09 1.68 -0.42
C ILE A 148 -7.83 2.08 -1.19
N THR A 149 -6.90 2.76 -0.53
CA THR A 149 -5.63 3.17 -1.15
C THR A 149 -4.78 1.97 -1.57
N ALA A 150 -4.63 0.96 -0.72
CA ALA A 150 -3.88 -0.25 -1.07
C ALA A 150 -4.49 -0.96 -2.28
N LYS A 151 -5.84 -1.07 -2.32
CA LYS A 151 -6.56 -1.64 -3.48
C LYS A 151 -6.34 -0.82 -4.75
N ASN A 152 -6.39 0.51 -4.66
CA ASN A 152 -6.18 1.40 -5.80
C ASN A 152 -4.74 1.32 -6.31
N LEU A 153 -3.74 1.34 -5.44
CA LEU A 153 -2.35 1.17 -5.82
C LEU A 153 -2.12 -0.15 -6.56
N LEU A 154 -2.69 -1.22 -6.01
CA LEU A 154 -2.59 -2.54 -6.61
C LEU A 154 -3.18 -2.57 -8.03
N LYS A 155 -4.41 -2.06 -8.18
CA LYS A 155 -5.14 -2.03 -9.47
C LYS A 155 -4.47 -1.14 -10.52
N ASN A 156 -3.83 -0.06 -10.09
CA ASN A 156 -3.26 0.91 -11.01
C ASN A 156 -1.81 0.62 -11.40
N ARG A 157 -1.08 -0.11 -10.56
CA ARG A 157 0.36 -0.34 -10.76
C ARG A 157 0.69 -1.80 -11.11
N TRP A 158 -0.21 -2.73 -10.79
CA TRP A 158 -0.02 -4.11 -11.21
C TRP A 158 -0.62 -4.32 -12.60
N HIS A 159 0.11 -5.08 -13.43
CA HIS A 159 -0.35 -5.47 -14.76
C HIS A 159 -0.16 -6.97 -14.96
N PRO A 160 -1.06 -7.63 -15.70
CA PRO A 160 -0.92 -9.03 -16.09
C PRO A 160 0.42 -9.30 -16.80
N SER A 161 0.93 -10.51 -16.65
CA SER A 161 2.24 -10.89 -17.19
C SER A 161 2.32 -10.77 -18.71
N ASN A 162 1.20 -10.99 -19.41
CA ASN A 162 1.08 -10.87 -20.85
C ASN A 162 -0.13 -10.00 -21.22
N SER A 163 0.06 -8.68 -21.21
CA SER A 163 -0.96 -7.71 -21.62
C SER A 163 -1.25 -7.70 -23.12
N SER A 164 -0.40 -8.33 -23.92
CA SER A 164 -0.47 -8.33 -25.41
C SER A 164 -1.14 -9.56 -26.00
N ILE A 165 -1.51 -10.56 -25.21
CA ILE A 165 -2.16 -11.79 -25.72
C ILE A 165 -3.67 -11.68 -25.52
N SER A 166 -4.41 -12.11 -26.53
CA SER A 166 -5.86 -12.16 -26.65
C SER A 166 -6.61 -12.40 -25.33
N ASN A 167 -7.83 -11.89 -25.23
CA ASN A 167 -8.76 -12.10 -24.11
C ASN A 167 -9.11 -13.58 -23.82
N ASP A 168 -8.46 -14.54 -24.50
CA ASP A 168 -8.74 -15.98 -24.42
C ASP A 168 -8.05 -16.70 -23.26
N GLY A 169 -7.31 -15.98 -22.40
CA GLY A 169 -6.67 -16.56 -21.23
C GLY A 169 -7.63 -16.88 -20.09
N SER A 170 -7.25 -17.78 -19.19
CA SER A 170 -7.98 -18.07 -17.95
C SER A 170 -7.32 -17.42 -16.74
N VAL A 171 -8.15 -17.14 -15.73
CA VAL A 171 -7.72 -16.66 -14.41
C VAL A 171 -8.12 -17.68 -13.37
N LEU A 172 -7.14 -18.17 -12.61
CA LEU A 172 -7.40 -19.01 -11.43
C LEU A 172 -7.69 -18.11 -10.23
N ILE A 173 -8.77 -18.42 -9.51
CA ILE A 173 -9.15 -17.70 -8.29
C ILE A 173 -9.04 -18.67 -7.10
N PHE A 174 -8.01 -18.50 -6.28
CA PHE A 174 -7.87 -19.24 -5.03
C PHE A 174 -8.77 -18.65 -3.97
N TYR A 175 -9.53 -19.49 -3.28
CA TYR A 175 -10.45 -19.07 -2.21
C TYR A 175 -10.61 -20.15 -1.14
N GLY A 176 -11.36 -19.86 -0.09
CA GLY A 176 -11.79 -20.82 0.93
C GLY A 176 -10.87 -20.92 2.15
N GLN A 177 -9.68 -20.35 2.12
CA GLN A 177 -8.72 -20.37 3.24
C GLN A 177 -8.11 -18.99 3.49
N SER A 178 -7.71 -18.74 4.74
CA SER A 178 -6.94 -17.56 5.11
C SER A 178 -5.47 -17.71 4.69
N GLY A 179 -4.82 -16.55 4.44
CA GLY A 179 -3.37 -16.52 4.17
C GLY A 179 -2.51 -16.91 5.38
N PRO A 180 -1.19 -17.02 5.21
CA PRO A 180 -0.48 -16.83 3.95
C PRO A 180 -0.60 -18.02 3.00
N TRP A 181 -0.95 -17.78 1.73
CA TRP A 181 -1.17 -18.84 0.73
C TRP A 181 0.11 -19.44 0.21
N ARG A 182 1.20 -18.68 0.20
CA ARG A 182 2.54 -19.12 -0.26
C ARG A 182 3.01 -20.42 0.40
N ASP A 183 2.68 -20.64 1.66
CA ASP A 183 3.16 -21.80 2.41
C ASP A 183 2.59 -23.13 1.87
N LYS A 184 1.42 -23.06 1.22
CA LYS A 184 0.73 -24.22 0.64
C LYS A 184 0.82 -24.27 -0.88
N CYS A 185 0.85 -23.11 -1.54
CA CYS A 185 0.59 -23.02 -2.98
C CYS A 185 1.83 -22.67 -3.81
N ASP A 186 2.97 -22.20 -3.23
CA ASP A 186 4.14 -21.79 -4.03
C ASP A 186 4.65 -22.89 -4.95
N SER A 187 4.73 -24.13 -4.47
CA SER A 187 5.15 -25.26 -5.30
C SER A 187 4.20 -25.50 -6.49
N LEU A 188 2.91 -25.48 -6.22
CA LEU A 188 1.88 -25.64 -7.25
C LEU A 188 1.91 -24.48 -8.26
N VAL A 189 1.95 -23.24 -7.76
CA VAL A 189 1.95 -22.05 -8.61
C VAL A 189 3.21 -21.99 -9.48
N ALA A 190 4.37 -22.41 -8.96
CA ALA A 190 5.58 -22.51 -9.75
C ALA A 190 5.43 -23.50 -10.93
N LYS A 191 4.80 -24.65 -10.67
CA LYS A 191 4.48 -25.64 -11.71
C LYS A 191 3.54 -25.05 -12.75
N LEU A 192 2.46 -24.37 -12.30
CA LEU A 192 1.48 -23.75 -13.20
C LEU A 192 2.11 -22.68 -14.09
N ILE A 193 2.93 -21.80 -13.53
CA ILE A 193 3.64 -20.75 -14.30
C ILE A 193 4.55 -21.35 -15.39
N LYS A 194 5.17 -22.50 -15.11
CA LYS A 194 6.01 -23.17 -16.10
C LYS A 194 5.20 -23.71 -17.27
N CYS A 195 4.03 -24.23 -16.99
CA CYS A 195 3.24 -25.00 -17.96
C CYS A 195 2.22 -24.15 -18.69
N ALA A 196 1.73 -23.10 -18.02
CA ALA A 196 0.81 -22.12 -18.55
C ALA A 196 1.31 -20.72 -18.18
N PRO A 197 2.37 -20.22 -18.85
CA PRO A 197 2.99 -18.93 -18.51
C PRO A 197 2.04 -17.74 -18.63
N ASP A 198 0.95 -17.89 -19.37
CA ASP A 198 -0.07 -16.86 -19.59
C ASP A 198 -1.20 -16.89 -18.57
N ILE A 199 -1.22 -17.90 -17.68
CA ILE A 199 -2.24 -17.99 -16.66
C ILE A 199 -1.98 -16.96 -15.56
N GLU A 200 -3.02 -16.22 -15.20
CA GLU A 200 -2.97 -15.34 -14.04
C GLU A 200 -3.63 -16.01 -12.86
N ILE A 201 -3.07 -15.81 -11.68
CA ILE A 201 -3.52 -16.41 -10.44
C ILE A 201 -3.83 -15.29 -9.46
N MET A 202 -5.07 -15.25 -9.00
CA MET A 202 -5.57 -14.30 -8.02
C MET A 202 -5.98 -15.03 -6.76
N VAL A 203 -6.01 -14.31 -5.65
CA VAL A 203 -6.53 -14.80 -4.37
C VAL A 203 -7.71 -13.93 -3.97
N ASP A 204 -8.83 -14.58 -3.65
CA ASP A 204 -9.99 -13.90 -3.07
C ASP A 204 -9.77 -13.71 -1.56
N THR A 205 -9.71 -12.45 -1.15
CA THR A 205 -9.57 -12.06 0.25
C THR A 205 -10.82 -11.36 0.74
N PRO A 206 -11.09 -11.30 2.06
CA PRO A 206 -12.25 -10.57 2.60
C PRO A 206 -12.32 -9.10 2.17
N ILE A 207 -11.19 -8.51 1.78
CA ILE A 207 -11.09 -7.11 1.35
C ILE A 207 -10.89 -6.93 -0.17
N GLY A 208 -11.04 -7.99 -0.94
CA GLY A 208 -10.99 -7.99 -2.41
C GLY A 208 -9.90 -8.87 -3.00
N LEU A 209 -9.84 -8.91 -4.33
CA LEU A 209 -8.86 -9.71 -5.06
C LEU A 209 -7.44 -9.14 -4.92
N VAL A 210 -6.47 -10.05 -4.82
CA VAL A 210 -5.04 -9.73 -4.87
C VAL A 210 -4.33 -10.70 -5.81
N PRO A 211 -3.39 -10.24 -6.66
CA PRO A 211 -2.53 -11.14 -7.43
C PRO A 211 -1.74 -12.07 -6.50
N TYR A 212 -1.65 -13.35 -6.84
CA TYR A 212 -0.94 -14.33 -6.03
C TYR A 212 0.52 -13.93 -5.75
N THR A 213 1.17 -13.27 -6.69
CA THR A 213 2.54 -12.77 -6.55
C THR A 213 2.70 -11.70 -5.47
N LEU A 214 1.60 -11.07 -5.06
CA LEU A 214 1.50 -10.01 -4.06
C LEU A 214 0.68 -10.44 -2.83
N GLU A 215 0.44 -11.74 -2.68
CA GLU A 215 -0.41 -12.30 -1.60
C GLU A 215 0.04 -11.90 -0.20
N ASP A 216 1.35 -11.66 -0.02
CA ASP A 216 1.96 -11.28 1.25
C ASP A 216 1.94 -9.76 1.52
N LEU A 217 1.39 -8.96 0.60
CA LEU A 217 1.31 -7.52 0.75
C LEU A 217 0.20 -7.15 1.74
N ASN A 218 0.53 -6.36 2.77
CA ASN A 218 -0.48 -5.83 3.67
C ASN A 218 -1.34 -4.78 2.95
N PRO A 219 -2.65 -4.73 3.24
CA PRO A 219 -3.39 -5.47 4.27
C PRO A 219 -3.94 -6.84 3.87
N PHE A 220 -3.69 -7.34 2.65
CA PHE A 220 -4.40 -8.46 2.04
C PHE A 220 -4.16 -9.82 2.72
N CYS A 221 -2.91 -10.10 3.10
CA CYS A 221 -2.50 -11.43 3.58
C CYS A 221 -2.85 -11.72 5.05
N HIS A 222 -3.13 -10.71 5.84
CA HIS A 222 -3.31 -10.83 7.28
C HIS A 222 -4.61 -10.18 7.74
N VAL A 223 -5.74 -10.57 7.13
CA VAL A 223 -7.06 -10.21 7.64
C VAL A 223 -7.42 -11.17 8.78
N GLU A 224 -7.65 -10.61 9.96
CA GLU A 224 -8.09 -11.36 11.14
C GLU A 224 -9.60 -11.23 11.28
N GLY A 225 -10.29 -12.36 11.37
CA GLY A 225 -11.74 -12.37 11.51
C GLY A 225 -12.32 -13.77 11.72
N PRO A 226 -13.64 -13.89 11.84
CA PRO A 226 -14.29 -15.18 12.03
C PRO A 226 -14.12 -16.09 10.81
N SER A 227 -14.08 -17.39 11.03
CA SER A 227 -13.81 -18.39 9.99
C SER A 227 -14.76 -18.34 8.78
N TRP A 228 -16.01 -17.93 8.99
CA TRP A 228 -17.00 -17.80 7.90
C TRP A 228 -16.60 -16.79 6.82
N LEU A 229 -15.71 -15.84 7.08
CA LEU A 229 -15.18 -14.91 6.07
C LEU A 229 -14.53 -15.62 4.88
N TRP A 230 -13.93 -16.76 5.15
CA TRP A 230 -13.18 -17.54 4.17
C TRP A 230 -14.00 -18.67 3.54
N THR A 231 -15.15 -19.00 4.14
CA THR A 231 -15.97 -20.14 3.73
C THR A 231 -17.18 -19.76 2.89
N ASN A 232 -17.44 -18.47 2.70
CA ASN A 232 -18.55 -18.00 1.88
C ASN A 232 -18.36 -18.38 0.40
N HIS A 233 -19.48 -18.54 -0.28
CA HIS A 233 -19.49 -18.76 -1.72
C HIS A 233 -18.92 -17.52 -2.45
N LEU A 234 -18.21 -17.78 -3.55
CA LEU A 234 -17.74 -16.72 -4.44
C LEU A 234 -18.92 -15.99 -5.10
N ASP A 235 -18.89 -14.68 -5.05
CA ASP A 235 -19.78 -13.84 -5.85
C ASP A 235 -19.14 -13.61 -7.22
N MET A 236 -19.56 -14.39 -8.21
CA MET A 236 -19.00 -14.36 -9.56
C MET A 236 -19.20 -12.99 -10.24
N ALA A 237 -20.26 -12.27 -9.95
CA ALA A 237 -20.51 -10.94 -10.52
C ALA A 237 -19.54 -9.90 -9.94
N LYS A 238 -19.30 -9.95 -8.63
CA LYS A 238 -18.31 -9.11 -7.95
C LYS A 238 -16.89 -9.42 -8.48
N LEU A 239 -16.55 -10.70 -8.60
CA LEU A 239 -15.24 -11.13 -9.13
C LEU A 239 -15.02 -10.63 -10.54
N ALA A 240 -16.00 -10.77 -11.44
CA ALA A 240 -15.89 -10.28 -12.81
C ALA A 240 -15.61 -8.77 -12.85
N THR A 241 -16.36 -7.99 -12.05
CA THR A 241 -16.14 -6.54 -11.93
C THR A 241 -14.75 -6.18 -11.37
N GLU A 242 -14.26 -6.93 -10.39
CA GLU A 242 -12.92 -6.70 -9.84
C GLU A 242 -11.83 -7.09 -10.87
N LEU A 243 -12.00 -8.18 -11.61
CA LEU A 243 -11.07 -8.60 -12.66
C LEU A 243 -10.98 -7.59 -13.80
N GLU A 244 -12.09 -6.96 -14.19
CA GLU A 244 -12.05 -5.86 -15.17
C GLU A 244 -11.11 -4.72 -14.72
N GLN A 245 -11.12 -4.40 -13.42
CA GLN A 245 -10.26 -3.35 -12.84
C GLN A 245 -8.77 -3.74 -12.82
N PHE A 246 -8.45 -5.02 -12.94
CA PHE A 246 -7.09 -5.54 -13.10
C PHE A 246 -6.68 -5.75 -14.57
N GLY A 247 -7.51 -5.34 -15.53
CA GLY A 247 -7.25 -5.60 -16.94
C GLY A 247 -7.41 -7.07 -17.33
N LEU A 248 -8.15 -7.85 -16.55
CA LEU A 248 -8.42 -9.28 -16.76
C LEU A 248 -9.87 -9.55 -17.19
N GLY A 249 -10.60 -8.51 -17.58
CA GLY A 249 -11.99 -8.63 -18.06
C GLY A 249 -12.10 -9.52 -19.28
N GLY A 250 -13.19 -10.30 -19.36
CA GLY A 250 -13.46 -11.21 -20.48
C GLY A 250 -12.72 -12.54 -20.44
N ARG A 251 -11.79 -12.76 -19.51
CA ARG A 251 -11.10 -14.03 -19.32
C ARG A 251 -11.98 -15.07 -18.62
N GLY A 252 -11.78 -16.34 -18.91
CA GLY A 252 -12.43 -17.44 -18.21
C GLY A 252 -12.03 -17.49 -16.74
N ILE A 253 -13.02 -17.56 -15.81
CA ILE A 253 -12.77 -17.63 -14.38
C ILE A 253 -12.80 -19.09 -13.94
N ILE A 254 -11.72 -19.57 -13.35
CA ILE A 254 -11.61 -20.92 -12.79
C ILE A 254 -11.46 -20.81 -11.26
N PRO A 255 -12.54 -20.98 -10.50
CA PRO A 255 -12.48 -20.94 -9.04
C PRO A 255 -11.90 -22.26 -8.49
N ILE A 256 -11.00 -22.12 -7.51
CA ILE A 256 -10.29 -23.21 -6.85
C ILE A 256 -10.50 -23.11 -5.34
N ASP A 257 -11.20 -24.08 -4.79
CA ASP A 257 -11.42 -24.17 -3.34
C ASP A 257 -10.22 -24.83 -2.65
N LEU A 258 -9.45 -24.05 -1.92
CA LEU A 258 -8.25 -24.52 -1.23
C LEU A 258 -8.57 -25.41 0.01
N ARG A 259 -9.84 -25.61 0.34
CA ARG A 259 -10.28 -26.55 1.39
C ARG A 259 -10.34 -27.99 0.87
N SER A 260 -10.47 -28.18 -0.44
CA SER A 260 -10.44 -29.49 -1.05
C SER A 260 -9.08 -30.16 -0.82
N GLU A 261 -9.08 -31.40 -0.35
CA GLU A 261 -7.84 -32.17 -0.18
C GLU A 261 -7.13 -32.43 -1.52
N ASN A 262 -7.87 -32.41 -2.61
CA ASN A 262 -7.41 -32.72 -3.96
C ASN A 262 -7.35 -31.48 -4.87
N PHE A 263 -7.29 -30.26 -4.31
CA PHE A 263 -7.35 -29.04 -5.11
C PHE A 263 -6.26 -28.96 -6.19
N GLU A 264 -5.07 -29.52 -5.96
CA GLU A 264 -4.01 -29.59 -6.95
C GLU A 264 -4.44 -30.38 -8.20
N VAL A 265 -5.01 -31.55 -7.99
CA VAL A 265 -5.51 -32.41 -9.10
C VAL A 265 -6.67 -31.75 -9.82
N GLU A 266 -7.57 -31.11 -9.10
CA GLU A 266 -8.70 -30.37 -9.68
C GLU A 266 -8.25 -29.25 -10.61
N ILE A 267 -7.18 -28.52 -10.26
CA ILE A 267 -6.61 -27.47 -11.11
C ILE A 267 -6.15 -28.08 -12.44
N PHE A 268 -5.32 -29.11 -12.38
CA PHE A 268 -4.77 -29.70 -13.59
C PHE A 268 -5.84 -30.40 -14.44
N ALA A 269 -6.86 -30.99 -13.81
CA ALA A 269 -7.99 -31.54 -14.53
C ALA A 269 -8.81 -30.47 -15.28
N LYS A 270 -9.01 -29.30 -14.66
CA LYS A 270 -9.68 -28.15 -15.30
C LYS A 270 -8.83 -27.46 -16.37
N LEU A 271 -7.52 -27.61 -16.30
CA LEU A 271 -6.58 -27.08 -17.27
C LEU A 271 -6.22 -28.10 -18.38
N ASN A 272 -6.82 -29.27 -18.38
CA ASN A 272 -6.51 -30.35 -19.34
C ASN A 272 -6.86 -30.01 -20.81
N ASP A 273 -7.64 -28.95 -21.04
CA ASP A 273 -7.91 -28.38 -22.36
C ASP A 273 -6.73 -27.53 -22.93
N TYR A 274 -5.74 -27.25 -22.07
CA TYR A 274 -4.48 -26.63 -22.45
C TYR A 274 -3.47 -27.75 -22.80
N ASP A 275 -2.70 -27.55 -23.82
CA ASP A 275 -1.64 -28.48 -24.29
C ASP A 275 -0.50 -28.55 -23.25
N LEU A 276 -0.81 -29.11 -22.08
CA LEU A 276 0.06 -29.14 -20.91
C LEU A 276 0.94 -30.39 -20.96
N MET A 277 2.25 -30.16 -20.87
CA MET A 277 3.23 -31.25 -20.77
C MET A 277 3.27 -31.87 -19.34
N PHE A 278 2.16 -32.49 -18.94
CA PHE A 278 2.08 -33.20 -17.64
C PHE A 278 1.60 -34.62 -17.80
N ASP A 279 2.18 -35.51 -17.04
CA ASP A 279 1.55 -36.80 -16.71
C ASP A 279 0.72 -36.63 -15.42
N ILE A 280 -0.60 -36.64 -15.57
CA ILE A 280 -1.54 -36.61 -14.45
C ILE A 280 -1.98 -38.04 -14.18
N ASP A 281 -1.51 -38.60 -13.10
CA ASP A 281 -2.07 -39.87 -12.60
C ASP A 281 -3.28 -39.57 -11.71
N LEU A 282 -4.45 -39.50 -12.34
CA LEU A 282 -5.72 -39.26 -11.66
C LEU A 282 -6.12 -40.40 -10.69
N VAL A 283 -5.58 -41.59 -10.87
CA VAL A 283 -5.89 -42.75 -10.01
C VAL A 283 -5.17 -42.65 -8.67
N ASN A 284 -3.94 -42.15 -8.68
CA ASN A 284 -3.12 -42.02 -7.45
C ASN A 284 -3.05 -40.58 -6.92
N ASN A 285 -3.83 -39.66 -7.47
CA ASN A 285 -3.76 -38.23 -7.13
C ASN A 285 -2.34 -37.66 -7.18
N LYS A 286 -1.52 -38.12 -8.12
CA LYS A 286 -0.12 -37.76 -8.21
C LYS A 286 0.16 -37.00 -9.50
N ILE A 287 0.72 -35.80 -9.35
CA ILE A 287 1.24 -35.02 -10.45
C ILE A 287 2.73 -35.31 -10.53
N THR A 288 3.14 -35.98 -11.59
CA THR A 288 4.56 -36.27 -11.82
C THR A 288 5.17 -35.12 -12.62
N ILE A 289 6.06 -34.37 -11.99
CA ILE A 289 6.87 -33.34 -12.65
C ILE A 289 8.18 -33.93 -13.10
N LEU A 290 8.63 -33.44 -14.24
CA LEU A 290 9.62 -34.10 -15.07
C LEU A 290 11.01 -34.23 -14.47
N ASP A 291 11.50 -33.40 -13.58
CA ASP A 291 12.74 -33.56 -12.82
C ASP A 291 12.97 -32.41 -11.80
N ASP A 292 13.95 -32.57 -10.92
CA ASP A 292 14.32 -31.57 -9.89
C ASP A 292 14.86 -30.27 -10.51
N GLU A 293 15.55 -30.33 -11.64
CA GLU A 293 16.08 -29.15 -12.32
C GLU A 293 14.95 -28.31 -12.91
N ALA A 294 13.97 -28.94 -13.54
CA ALA A 294 12.79 -28.28 -14.06
C ALA A 294 11.95 -27.62 -12.95
N PHE A 295 11.85 -28.25 -11.78
CA PHE A 295 11.19 -27.68 -10.62
C PHE A 295 11.92 -26.45 -10.07
N ASN A 296 13.24 -26.52 -9.91
CA ASN A 296 14.04 -25.39 -9.46
C ASN A 296 13.92 -24.19 -10.40
N ASN A 297 13.94 -24.43 -11.71
CA ASN A 297 13.74 -23.39 -12.72
C ASN A 297 12.33 -22.76 -12.64
N SER A 298 11.31 -23.53 -12.31
CA SER A 298 9.95 -22.99 -12.13
C SER A 298 9.82 -22.16 -10.87
N MET A 299 10.49 -22.51 -9.78
CA MET A 299 10.57 -21.69 -8.56
C MET A 299 11.30 -20.35 -8.80
N ILE A 300 12.36 -20.37 -9.62
CA ILE A 300 13.04 -19.13 -10.05
C ILE A 300 12.08 -18.25 -10.85
N ALA A 301 11.30 -18.82 -11.76
CA ALA A 301 10.31 -18.07 -12.55
C ALA A 301 9.22 -17.44 -11.66
N LEU A 302 8.70 -18.16 -10.66
CA LEU A 302 7.77 -17.61 -9.67
C LEU A 302 8.40 -16.47 -8.88
N ASN A 303 9.63 -16.65 -8.42
CA ASN A 303 10.35 -15.64 -7.66
C ASN A 303 10.59 -14.36 -8.49
N ARG A 304 10.89 -14.50 -9.80
CA ARG A 304 10.99 -13.35 -10.71
C ARG A 304 9.67 -12.61 -10.84
N ARG A 305 8.55 -13.32 -11.02
CA ARG A 305 7.23 -12.68 -11.04
C ARG A 305 6.93 -11.94 -9.75
N LYS A 306 7.19 -12.55 -8.58
CA LYS A 306 7.00 -11.89 -7.27
C LYS A 306 7.86 -10.63 -7.15
N ALA A 307 9.11 -10.68 -7.56
CA ALA A 307 10.00 -9.51 -7.53
C ALA A 307 9.54 -8.41 -8.48
N ARG A 308 9.19 -8.76 -9.72
CA ARG A 308 8.67 -7.84 -10.73
C ARG A 308 7.43 -7.10 -10.22
N ASP A 309 6.43 -7.84 -9.75
CA ASP A 309 5.16 -7.26 -9.32
C ASP A 309 5.33 -6.38 -8.08
N LYS A 310 6.23 -6.74 -7.16
CA LYS A 310 6.58 -5.89 -6.02
C LYS A 310 7.32 -4.61 -6.43
N LEU A 311 8.22 -4.67 -7.40
CA LEU A 311 8.86 -3.46 -7.94
C LEU A 311 7.81 -2.54 -8.59
N ALA A 312 6.92 -3.10 -9.39
CA ALA A 312 5.85 -2.34 -10.03
C ALA A 312 4.95 -1.65 -8.99
N VAL A 313 4.40 -2.40 -8.03
CA VAL A 313 3.40 -1.86 -7.08
C VAL A 313 4.03 -0.96 -6.03
N LEU A 314 5.16 -1.35 -5.44
CA LEU A 314 5.76 -0.62 -4.31
C LEU A 314 6.65 0.53 -4.74
N PHE A 315 7.28 0.43 -5.90
CA PHE A 315 8.21 1.44 -6.41
C PHE A 315 7.69 2.15 -7.66
N ASN A 316 6.43 1.89 -8.04
CA ASN A 316 5.80 2.49 -9.22
C ASN A 316 6.65 2.35 -10.48
N THR A 317 7.32 1.21 -10.61
CA THR A 317 8.18 0.91 -11.76
C THR A 317 7.32 0.38 -12.89
N ASP A 318 7.50 0.88 -14.11
CA ASP A 318 6.81 0.32 -15.26
C ASP A 318 7.17 -1.14 -15.49
N GLN A 319 6.29 -1.87 -16.17
CA GLN A 319 6.42 -3.32 -16.33
C GLN A 319 7.65 -3.71 -17.14
N GLU A 320 8.02 -2.94 -18.14
CA GLU A 320 9.20 -3.21 -18.98
C GLU A 320 10.48 -3.10 -18.14
N THR A 321 10.66 -1.99 -17.43
CA THR A 321 11.78 -1.79 -16.49
C THR A 321 11.81 -2.85 -15.40
N ALA A 322 10.65 -3.21 -14.81
CA ALA A 322 10.57 -4.26 -13.80
C ALA A 322 10.96 -5.65 -14.36
N ASN A 323 10.54 -5.97 -15.57
CA ASN A 323 10.93 -7.21 -16.26
C ASN A 323 12.43 -7.24 -16.55
N GLU A 324 12.99 -6.16 -17.12
CA GLU A 324 14.42 -6.07 -17.41
C GLU A 324 15.27 -6.23 -16.14
N LEU A 325 14.93 -5.52 -15.07
CA LEU A 325 15.63 -5.63 -13.82
C LEU A 325 15.60 -7.06 -13.27
N THR A 326 14.42 -7.66 -13.22
CA THR A 326 14.26 -9.00 -12.60
C THR A 326 14.78 -10.13 -13.46
N SER A 327 14.95 -9.94 -14.77
CA SER A 327 15.48 -10.96 -15.68
C SER A 327 16.92 -11.36 -15.33
N SER A 328 17.73 -10.42 -14.89
CA SER A 328 19.14 -10.60 -14.55
C SER A 328 19.42 -10.71 -13.04
N MET A 329 18.42 -10.50 -12.19
CA MET A 329 18.60 -10.56 -10.73
C MET A 329 18.80 -11.96 -10.21
N GLU A 330 19.62 -12.08 -9.18
CA GLU A 330 19.75 -13.27 -8.34
C GLU A 330 18.93 -13.13 -7.06
N PHE A 331 18.45 -14.27 -6.55
CA PHE A 331 17.58 -14.31 -5.39
C PHE A 331 18.25 -15.07 -4.24
N VAL A 332 18.43 -14.38 -3.10
CA VAL A 332 18.78 -15.05 -1.86
C VAL A 332 17.48 -15.47 -1.18
N VAL A 333 17.29 -16.77 -1.01
CA VAL A 333 16.11 -17.32 -0.33
C VAL A 333 16.47 -17.79 1.09
N ASN A 334 15.48 -17.78 1.98
CA ASN A 334 15.64 -18.34 3.31
C ASN A 334 15.41 -19.88 3.30
N LYS A 335 15.57 -20.53 4.44
CA LYS A 335 15.37 -21.98 4.59
C LYS A 335 13.97 -22.49 4.20
N HIS A 336 13.00 -21.60 4.02
CA HIS A 336 11.64 -21.92 3.61
C HIS A 336 11.38 -21.54 2.12
N GLY A 337 12.43 -21.29 1.33
CA GLY A 337 12.31 -20.91 -0.09
C GLY A 337 11.81 -19.49 -0.35
N ARG A 338 11.60 -18.66 0.69
CA ARG A 338 11.11 -17.29 0.55
C ARG A 338 12.24 -16.33 0.21
N ILE A 339 12.01 -15.44 -0.73
CA ILE A 339 12.99 -14.43 -1.11
C ILE A 339 13.30 -13.56 0.12
N LYS A 340 14.59 -13.40 0.39
CA LYS A 340 15.10 -12.50 1.42
C LYS A 340 15.70 -11.24 0.80
N ASN A 341 16.60 -11.43 -0.17
CA ASN A 341 17.29 -10.34 -0.83
C ASN A 341 17.28 -10.51 -2.35
N LEU A 342 17.27 -9.38 -3.04
CA LEU A 342 17.56 -9.27 -4.46
C LEU A 342 19.00 -8.81 -4.64
N LEU A 343 19.74 -9.50 -5.50
CA LEU A 343 21.12 -9.17 -5.84
C LEU A 343 21.22 -8.85 -7.34
N SER A 344 22.17 -7.98 -7.68
CA SER A 344 22.60 -7.79 -9.06
C SER A 344 23.34 -9.03 -9.59
N PRO A 345 23.55 -9.16 -10.91
CA PRO A 345 24.40 -10.22 -11.47
C PRO A 345 25.83 -10.23 -10.92
N ASN A 346 26.28 -9.09 -10.39
CA ASN A 346 27.62 -8.95 -9.77
C ASN A 346 27.62 -9.27 -8.27
N GLY A 347 26.47 -9.66 -7.71
CA GLY A 347 26.30 -9.98 -6.28
C GLY A 347 26.00 -8.78 -5.39
N ASP A 348 25.81 -7.57 -5.94
CA ASP A 348 25.48 -6.39 -5.15
C ASP A 348 24.05 -6.44 -4.62
N HIS A 349 23.86 -6.00 -3.38
CA HIS A 349 22.55 -5.97 -2.75
C HIS A 349 21.68 -4.83 -3.31
N LEU A 350 20.56 -5.19 -3.93
CA LEU A 350 19.62 -4.25 -4.54
C LEU A 350 18.46 -3.90 -3.62
N ALA A 351 17.83 -4.92 -3.02
CA ALA A 351 16.70 -4.74 -2.11
C ALA A 351 16.51 -5.94 -1.19
N SER A 352 15.85 -5.72 -0.06
CA SER A 352 15.43 -6.77 0.87
C SER A 352 13.92 -6.88 0.94
N PHE A 353 13.40 -8.10 0.91
CA PHE A 353 12.00 -8.40 1.19
C PHE A 353 11.72 -8.29 2.67
N ARG A 354 10.71 -7.53 3.04
CA ARG A 354 10.23 -7.43 4.41
C ARG A 354 9.14 -8.46 4.62
N LEU A 355 9.50 -9.56 5.24
CA LEU A 355 8.58 -10.70 5.44
C LEU A 355 7.37 -10.41 6.33
N GLY A 356 7.44 -9.34 7.14
CA GLY A 356 6.35 -8.99 8.08
C GLY A 356 5.21 -8.17 7.47
N ASP A 357 5.44 -7.49 6.35
CA ASP A 357 4.44 -6.63 5.70
C ASP A 357 4.40 -6.78 4.17
N GLY A 358 5.14 -7.73 3.63
CA GLY A 358 5.24 -7.96 2.18
C GLY A 358 5.96 -6.86 1.40
N GLY A 359 6.48 -5.84 2.07
CA GLY A 359 7.14 -4.71 1.45
C GLY A 359 8.57 -4.99 0.99
N LEU A 360 9.16 -4.02 0.31
CA LEU A 360 10.57 -3.98 -0.07
C LEU A 360 11.31 -2.87 0.67
N SER A 361 12.58 -3.12 0.97
CA SER A 361 13.53 -2.11 1.45
C SER A 361 14.66 -1.98 0.44
N LEU A 362 14.78 -0.81 -0.16
CA LEU A 362 15.79 -0.53 -1.18
C LEU A 362 17.17 -0.36 -0.52
N ALA A 363 18.22 -0.86 -1.17
CA ALA A 363 19.61 -0.59 -0.86
C ALA A 363 20.16 0.49 -1.80
N ASN A 364 21.35 1.03 -1.51
CA ASN A 364 21.94 2.10 -2.31
C ASN A 364 22.12 1.73 -3.78
N VAL A 365 22.66 0.55 -4.06
CA VAL A 365 22.86 0.10 -5.45
C VAL A 365 21.52 0.00 -6.17
N GLY A 366 20.51 -0.57 -5.51
CA GLY A 366 19.16 -0.64 -6.06
C GLY A 366 18.51 0.72 -6.27
N ALA A 367 18.78 1.68 -5.38
CA ALA A 367 18.30 3.07 -5.54
C ALA A 367 18.94 3.74 -6.77
N ILE A 368 20.24 3.57 -6.95
CA ILE A 368 20.98 4.10 -8.10
C ILE A 368 20.48 3.46 -9.41
N GLU A 369 20.31 2.15 -9.43
CA GLU A 369 19.78 1.42 -10.60
C GLU A 369 18.40 1.90 -11.01
N LEU A 370 17.46 2.01 -10.06
CA LEU A 370 16.11 2.50 -10.32
C LEU A 370 16.12 3.99 -10.74
N PHE A 371 16.96 4.80 -10.12
CA PHE A 371 17.08 6.21 -10.46
C PHE A 371 17.60 6.40 -11.88
N ASN A 372 18.62 5.65 -12.29
CA ASN A 372 19.21 5.74 -13.62
C ASN A 372 18.25 5.26 -14.74
N ARG A 373 17.34 4.34 -14.43
CA ARG A 373 16.33 3.82 -15.38
C ARG A 373 15.07 4.69 -15.44
N ARG A 374 14.82 5.48 -14.40
CA ARG A 374 13.70 6.40 -14.40
C ARG A 374 13.83 7.41 -15.54
N ARG A 375 12.75 7.64 -16.29
CA ARG A 375 12.65 8.81 -17.16
C ARG A 375 12.71 10.05 -16.29
N ARG A 376 13.84 10.76 -16.33
CA ARG A 376 14.18 11.78 -15.37
C ARG A 376 13.36 13.04 -15.64
N VAL A 377 12.38 13.33 -14.80
CA VAL A 377 11.79 14.66 -14.68
C VAL A 377 11.86 15.03 -13.21
N LEU A 378 12.50 16.16 -12.93
CA LEU A 378 12.44 16.75 -11.60
C LEU A 378 11.07 17.43 -11.42
N PRO A 379 10.58 17.57 -10.18
CA PRO A 379 9.39 18.35 -9.89
C PRO A 379 9.44 19.75 -10.52
N SER A 380 8.27 20.27 -10.95
CA SER A 380 8.19 21.53 -11.67
C SER A 380 8.95 22.66 -10.99
N GLY A 381 9.76 23.39 -11.76
CA GLY A 381 10.64 24.43 -11.29
C GLY A 381 12.11 24.03 -11.13
N PHE A 382 12.43 22.73 -11.24
CA PHE A 382 13.77 22.19 -11.22
C PHE A 382 14.01 21.45 -12.54
N THR A 383 14.57 22.14 -13.50
CA THR A 383 14.85 21.59 -14.83
C THR A 383 16.31 21.19 -14.94
N ASP A 384 16.55 19.89 -15.12
CA ASP A 384 17.73 19.43 -15.83
C ASP A 384 17.36 19.40 -17.30
N SER A 385 18.05 20.17 -18.13
CA SER A 385 17.80 20.28 -19.58
C SER A 385 18.02 18.98 -20.36
N SER A 386 18.52 17.93 -19.71
CA SER A 386 18.74 16.60 -20.29
C SER A 386 17.53 15.65 -20.16
N ILE A 387 16.41 16.12 -19.60
CA ILE A 387 15.34 15.24 -19.12
C ILE A 387 14.03 15.51 -19.86
N GLY A 388 13.45 14.46 -20.43
CA GLY A 388 12.17 14.49 -21.15
C GLY A 388 10.93 14.69 -20.25
N PRO A 389 9.73 14.79 -20.83
CA PRO A 389 8.52 15.08 -20.08
C PRO A 389 8.19 14.00 -19.04
N TYR A 390 7.66 14.45 -17.91
CA TYR A 390 7.26 13.65 -16.75
C TYR A 390 6.25 12.56 -17.14
N SER A 391 6.52 11.31 -16.74
CA SER A 391 5.67 10.15 -17.03
C SER A 391 4.79 9.70 -15.86
N GLY A 392 5.01 10.20 -14.66
CA GLY A 392 4.33 9.70 -13.46
C GLY A 392 4.85 8.34 -12.95
N GLU A 393 5.89 7.80 -13.56
CA GLU A 393 6.44 6.48 -13.30
C GLU A 393 7.70 6.55 -12.42
N GLY A 394 7.98 5.47 -11.72
CA GLY A 394 9.12 5.32 -10.83
C GLY A 394 8.89 5.88 -9.43
N LEU A 395 9.90 5.76 -8.58
CA LEU A 395 9.87 6.34 -7.26
C LEU A 395 9.80 7.86 -7.32
N ALA A 396 9.00 8.44 -6.42
CA ALA A 396 8.90 9.89 -6.30
C ALA A 396 10.26 10.52 -5.94
N VAL A 397 10.48 11.74 -6.44
CA VAL A 397 11.65 12.56 -6.14
C VAL A 397 11.27 13.67 -5.18
N VAL A 398 12.15 13.91 -4.22
CA VAL A 398 12.12 15.08 -3.33
C VAL A 398 13.40 15.88 -3.55
N VAL A 399 13.27 17.15 -3.92
CA VAL A 399 14.39 18.06 -4.12
C VAL A 399 14.62 18.86 -2.84
N VAL A 400 15.86 18.87 -2.39
CA VAL A 400 16.28 19.62 -1.20
C VAL A 400 17.25 20.73 -1.54
N ASN A 401 17.33 21.77 -0.68
CA ASN A 401 18.29 22.83 -0.86
C ASN A 401 19.74 22.36 -0.57
N ASP A 402 20.72 23.13 -1.04
CA ASP A 402 22.14 22.77 -0.95
C ASP A 402 22.62 22.63 0.50
N ASP A 403 22.03 23.36 1.45
CA ASP A 403 22.37 23.26 2.87
C ASP A 403 22.09 21.85 3.45
N ALA A 404 21.11 21.13 2.91
CA ALA A 404 20.77 19.78 3.33
C ALA A 404 21.70 18.70 2.75
N VAL A 405 22.30 18.93 1.59
CA VAL A 405 23.07 17.92 0.83
C VAL A 405 24.15 17.22 1.69
N PRO A 406 25.02 17.93 2.43
CA PRO A 406 26.05 17.29 3.23
C PRO A 406 25.50 16.39 4.36
N PHE A 407 24.31 16.70 4.85
CA PHE A 407 23.66 15.93 5.91
C PHE A 407 22.96 14.69 5.34
N VAL A 408 22.27 14.83 4.21
CA VAL A 408 21.59 13.71 3.54
C VAL A 408 22.59 12.67 3.08
N ARG A 409 23.71 13.08 2.49
CA ARG A 409 24.81 12.16 2.11
C ARG A 409 25.39 11.36 3.29
N LYS A 410 25.28 11.90 4.51
CA LYS A 410 25.63 11.19 5.76
C LYS A 410 24.48 10.39 6.36
N GLY A 411 23.37 10.18 5.63
CA GLY A 411 22.21 9.42 6.08
C GLY A 411 21.34 10.13 7.11
N ARG A 412 21.45 11.48 7.24
CA ARG A 412 20.60 12.25 8.16
C ARG A 412 19.23 12.51 7.54
N ASN A 413 18.19 12.52 8.38
CA ASN A 413 16.82 12.79 7.95
C ASN A 413 16.68 14.19 7.34
N VAL A 414 15.80 14.30 6.33
CA VAL A 414 15.40 15.58 5.76
C VAL A 414 14.30 16.19 6.60
N PHE A 415 14.43 17.47 6.94
CA PHE A 415 13.36 18.23 7.59
C PHE A 415 12.61 19.07 6.57
N HIS A 416 11.31 19.35 6.82
CA HIS A 416 10.44 20.10 5.91
C HIS A 416 11.04 21.44 5.45
N GLY A 417 11.74 22.15 6.33
CA GLY A 417 12.35 23.44 5.97
C GLY A 417 13.41 23.37 4.88
N PHE A 418 13.92 22.19 4.56
CA PHE A 418 14.92 21.98 3.52
C PHE A 418 14.34 21.45 2.20
N VAL A 419 13.05 21.08 2.19
CA VAL A 419 12.38 20.60 0.97
C VAL A 419 12.01 21.80 0.10
N LEU A 420 12.40 21.76 -1.16
CA LEU A 420 12.08 22.77 -2.17
C LEU A 420 10.93 22.33 -3.05
N ALA A 421 10.93 21.06 -3.47
CA ALA A 421 9.90 20.48 -4.31
C ALA A 421 9.78 18.98 -4.08
N SER A 422 8.65 18.40 -4.47
CA SER A 422 8.42 16.97 -4.50
C SER A 422 7.45 16.59 -5.59
N ASP A 423 7.54 15.36 -6.05
CA ASP A 423 6.55 14.80 -6.97
C ASP A 423 5.17 14.75 -6.30
N PRO A 424 4.08 15.07 -7.05
CA PRO A 424 2.74 15.24 -6.48
C PRO A 424 2.10 13.95 -5.97
N TRP A 425 2.54 12.78 -6.41
CA TRP A 425 2.00 11.48 -5.98
C TRP A 425 2.68 10.89 -4.74
N LEU A 426 3.71 11.56 -4.19
CA LEU A 426 4.40 11.10 -3.00
C LEU A 426 3.48 11.05 -1.78
N ARG A 427 3.46 9.89 -1.12
CA ARG A 427 2.62 9.59 0.03
C ARG A 427 3.44 9.24 1.27
N PRO A 428 2.89 9.42 2.48
CA PRO A 428 3.55 8.95 3.69
C PRO A 428 3.78 7.44 3.65
N GLY A 429 4.99 7.02 4.01
CA GLY A 429 5.39 5.60 4.02
C GLY A 429 5.93 5.05 2.70
N GLU A 430 5.82 5.80 1.61
CA GLU A 430 6.40 5.42 0.33
C GLU A 430 7.89 5.73 0.28
N ALA A 431 8.62 4.88 -0.46
CA ALA A 431 10.03 5.14 -0.78
C ALA A 431 10.14 6.31 -1.74
N CYS A 432 11.19 7.11 -1.58
CA CYS A 432 11.47 8.23 -2.46
C CYS A 432 12.97 8.45 -2.64
N PHE A 433 13.33 9.07 -3.76
CA PHE A 433 14.65 9.59 -4.01
C PHE A 433 14.80 10.97 -3.40
N ILE A 434 15.99 11.29 -2.92
CA ILE A 434 16.36 12.61 -2.41
C ILE A 434 17.42 13.17 -3.36
N CYS A 435 17.10 14.29 -4.00
CA CYS A 435 17.96 14.92 -4.99
C CYS A 435 18.37 16.32 -4.57
N SER A 436 19.55 16.74 -5.04
CA SER A 436 19.98 18.13 -4.99
C SER A 436 19.23 18.98 -6.01
N VAL A 437 19.38 20.30 -5.94
CA VAL A 437 18.81 21.25 -6.92
C VAL A 437 19.30 21.00 -8.36
N ASN A 438 20.47 20.39 -8.50
CA ASN A 438 21.06 20.02 -9.79
C ASN A 438 20.57 18.66 -10.32
N GLY A 439 19.64 18.02 -9.64
CA GLY A 439 19.10 16.70 -10.02
C GLY A 439 20.01 15.51 -9.66
N GLU A 440 21.05 15.72 -8.88
CA GLU A 440 21.94 14.65 -8.42
C GLU A 440 21.27 13.83 -7.32
N LEU A 441 21.28 12.52 -7.43
CA LEU A 441 20.80 11.61 -6.38
C LEU A 441 21.78 11.61 -5.21
N ILE A 442 21.33 12.12 -4.06
CA ILE A 442 22.15 12.26 -2.85
C ILE A 442 21.75 11.33 -1.71
N GLY A 443 20.65 10.61 -1.89
CA GLY A 443 20.15 9.64 -0.93
C GLY A 443 18.77 9.10 -1.32
N HIS A 444 18.29 8.16 -0.53
CA HIS A 444 16.93 7.65 -0.64
C HIS A 444 16.34 7.42 0.75
N GLY A 445 15.03 7.37 0.83
CA GLY A 445 14.37 7.24 2.12
C GLY A 445 12.90 6.90 2.00
N VAL A 446 12.18 7.15 3.10
CA VAL A 446 10.74 6.95 3.19
C VAL A 446 10.10 8.28 3.60
N SER A 447 9.12 8.72 2.84
CA SER A 447 8.40 9.93 3.15
C SER A 447 7.61 9.80 4.45
N CYS A 448 7.64 10.85 5.27
CA CYS A 448 6.77 10.99 6.44
C CYS A 448 5.51 11.80 6.12
N SER A 449 5.47 12.44 4.94
CA SER A 449 4.50 13.46 4.59
C SER A 449 4.02 13.30 3.17
N THR A 450 2.86 13.89 2.87
CA THR A 450 2.36 14.05 1.51
C THR A 450 3.13 15.16 0.79
N SER A 451 3.00 15.22 -0.54
CA SER A 451 3.55 16.32 -1.35
C SER A 451 3.05 17.69 -0.90
N VAL A 452 1.78 17.80 -0.50
CA VAL A 452 1.18 19.03 0.01
C VAL A 452 1.80 19.45 1.35
N GLU A 453 2.00 18.50 2.26
CA GLU A 453 2.68 18.76 3.54
C GLU A 453 4.13 19.16 3.33
N LEU A 454 4.84 18.51 2.38
CA LEU A 454 6.20 18.87 2.02
C LEU A 454 6.32 20.32 1.53
N ALA A 455 5.33 20.79 0.78
CA ALA A 455 5.27 22.16 0.28
C ALA A 455 4.90 23.20 1.35
N THR A 456 4.10 22.82 2.34
CA THR A 456 3.50 23.78 3.28
C THR A 456 4.12 23.80 4.67
N MET A 457 4.57 22.65 5.17
CA MET A 457 5.17 22.55 6.50
C MET A 457 6.62 23.10 6.50
N ARG A 458 7.05 23.61 7.64
CA ARG A 458 8.41 24.15 7.83
C ARG A 458 9.19 23.44 8.93
N LYS A 459 8.52 22.65 9.75
CA LYS A 459 9.13 21.97 10.91
C LYS A 459 8.77 20.48 10.92
N GLY A 460 9.63 19.68 11.50
CA GLY A 460 9.46 18.24 11.59
C GLY A 460 10.22 17.49 10.49
N VAL A 461 10.28 16.15 10.65
CA VAL A 461 10.95 15.26 9.69
C VAL A 461 10.05 15.07 8.48
N ALA A 462 10.54 15.44 7.32
CA ALA A 462 9.89 15.25 6.02
C ALA A 462 10.17 13.85 5.46
N ILE A 463 11.45 13.48 5.42
CA ILE A 463 11.90 12.18 4.91
C ILE A 463 12.76 11.50 5.97
N LYS A 464 12.46 10.25 6.26
CA LYS A 464 13.36 9.37 7.01
C LYS A 464 14.35 8.79 6.01
N THR A 465 15.52 9.38 5.93
CA THR A 465 16.60 8.91 5.07
C THR A 465 16.98 7.49 5.49
N ARG A 466 17.01 6.60 4.53
CA ARG A 466 17.47 5.22 4.69
C ARG A 466 18.96 5.16 4.59
N ASP A 467 19.47 5.78 3.52
CA ASP A 467 20.89 5.81 3.24
C ASP A 467 21.25 7.06 2.43
N GLY A 468 22.46 7.56 2.63
CA GLY A 468 23.04 8.63 1.84
C GLY A 468 23.88 8.05 0.69
N ILE A 469 23.91 8.75 -0.44
CA ILE A 469 24.69 8.37 -1.61
C ILE A 469 25.81 9.40 -1.79
N ASN A 470 27.04 8.94 -1.75
CA ASN A 470 28.21 9.71 -2.03
C ASN A 470 28.72 9.41 -3.45
N PRO A 471 29.10 10.44 -4.24
CA PRO A 471 29.60 10.22 -5.60
C PRO A 471 30.97 9.52 -5.62
N ASP A 472 31.65 9.47 -4.49
CA ASP A 472 33.03 8.94 -4.36
C ASP A 472 33.07 7.48 -3.87
N ILE A 473 31.91 6.82 -3.78
CA ILE A 473 31.74 5.38 -3.47
C ILE A 473 30.97 4.74 -4.62
#